data_62c2ec45d3e8cbfa0109a0e096e03f0d
#
_entry.id   62c2ec45d3e8cbfa0109a0e096e03f0d
#
_cell.length_a   1.000
_cell.length_b   1.000
_cell.length_c   1.000
_cell.angle_alpha   90.00
_cell.angle_beta   90.00
_cell.angle_gamma   90.00
#
_symmetry.space_group_name_H-M   'P 1'
#
loop_
_entity.id
_entity.type
_entity.pdbx_description
1 polymer ?
#
loop_
_entity_poly.entity_id
_entity_poly.type
_entity_poly.pdbx_seq_one_letter_code
_entity_poly.pdbx_strand_id
1 'polypeptide(L)'
;LSLVGVSVPMPVNADLLAKTKNSVPEAVELIVNWAFGRRAQIGGTKTPGFWMLGGGRQLLMKSKNGQLHADFKACNEYLNGLNAAKNIKCPTLIVAGADDKMTPPSSIKAIAENITGADTAVIPNAGHMMMIETPDELLQTLWDFASSNSTVC
;
A
#
# COMPACT_ATOMS: atom_id res chain seq x y z
N LEU A 1 1.18 -9.19 13.72
CA LEU A 1 1.42 -7.98 12.94
C LEU A 1 1.00 -8.21 11.49
N SER A 2 0.23 -7.27 10.89
CA SER A 2 -0.05 -7.31 9.46
C SER A 2 0.54 -6.07 8.78
N LEU A 3 1.34 -6.26 7.75
CA LEU A 3 1.95 -5.23 6.91
C LEU A 3 1.26 -5.26 5.55
N VAL A 4 0.48 -4.25 5.24
CA VAL A 4 -0.36 -4.18 4.03
C VAL A 4 0.14 -3.09 3.10
N GLY A 5 0.49 -3.44 1.86
CA GLY A 5 0.97 -2.50 0.85
C GLY A 5 2.29 -1.82 1.25
N VAL A 6 3.27 -2.60 1.70
CA VAL A 6 4.56 -2.08 2.18
C VAL A 6 5.71 -2.38 1.22
N SER A 7 6.71 -1.52 1.22
CA SER A 7 7.98 -1.72 0.52
C SER A 7 9.14 -1.26 1.39
N VAL A 8 10.26 -1.94 1.31
CA VAL A 8 11.51 -1.50 1.97
C VAL A 8 12.69 -1.82 1.06
N PRO A 9 13.47 -0.81 0.66
CA PRO A 9 13.24 0.64 0.87
C PRO A 9 11.94 1.12 0.20
N MET A 10 11.54 2.36 0.49
CA MET A 10 10.39 3.01 -0.16
C MET A 10 10.86 4.16 -1.10
N PRO A 11 11.57 3.85 -2.21
CA PRO A 11 12.02 4.89 -3.11
C PRO A 11 10.83 5.58 -3.78
N VAL A 12 10.77 6.88 -3.69
CA VAL A 12 9.74 7.69 -4.34
C VAL A 12 10.27 8.17 -5.69
N ASN A 13 9.45 8.04 -6.72
CA ASN A 13 9.76 8.56 -8.05
C ASN A 13 10.07 10.07 -7.96
N ALA A 14 11.17 10.50 -8.58
CA ALA A 14 11.66 11.87 -8.48
C ALA A 14 10.67 12.91 -9.05
N ASP A 15 9.97 12.59 -10.13
CA ASP A 15 8.95 13.46 -10.72
C ASP A 15 7.75 13.60 -9.77
N LEU A 16 7.28 12.50 -9.17
CA LEU A 16 6.24 12.54 -8.15
C LEU A 16 6.67 13.43 -6.97
N LEU A 17 7.86 13.21 -6.43
CA LEU A 17 8.35 13.99 -5.30
C LEU A 17 8.45 15.50 -5.63
N ALA A 18 8.88 15.85 -6.83
CA ALA A 18 8.89 17.23 -7.29
C ALA A 18 7.46 17.80 -7.41
N LYS A 19 6.52 17.05 -7.97
CA LYS A 19 5.13 17.47 -8.13
C LYS A 19 4.40 17.64 -6.79
N THR A 20 4.68 16.82 -5.79
CA THR A 20 4.10 17.01 -4.44
C THR A 20 4.45 18.36 -3.82
N LYS A 21 5.54 18.98 -4.26
CA LYS A 21 5.97 20.31 -3.82
C LYS A 21 5.44 21.44 -4.72
N ASN A 22 5.45 21.21 -6.04
CA ASN A 22 5.28 22.28 -7.02
C ASN A 22 3.89 22.32 -7.67
N SER A 23 3.20 21.16 -7.76
CA SER A 23 1.90 21.00 -8.41
C SER A 23 1.12 19.84 -7.79
N VAL A 24 0.47 20.09 -6.64
CA VAL A 24 -0.31 19.08 -5.92
C VAL A 24 -1.34 18.39 -6.82
N PRO A 25 -2.10 19.06 -7.69
CA PRO A 25 -3.04 18.37 -8.59
C PRO A 25 -2.37 17.33 -9.49
N GLU A 26 -1.22 17.65 -10.08
CA GLU A 26 -0.49 16.69 -10.92
C GLU A 26 0.09 15.52 -10.10
N ALA A 27 0.56 15.79 -8.89
CA ALA A 27 0.99 14.73 -7.98
C ALA A 27 -0.16 13.79 -7.65
N VAL A 28 -1.34 14.32 -7.34
CA VAL A 28 -2.54 13.54 -7.04
C VAL A 28 -2.95 12.65 -8.21
N GLU A 29 -2.88 13.15 -9.47
CA GLU A 29 -3.14 12.32 -10.65
C GLU A 29 -2.17 11.13 -10.76
N LEU A 30 -0.88 11.35 -10.54
CA LEU A 30 0.11 10.26 -10.54
C LEU A 30 -0.16 9.26 -9.43
N ILE A 31 -0.42 9.72 -8.21
CA ILE A 31 -0.70 8.86 -7.06
C ILE A 31 -1.93 7.99 -7.35
N VAL A 32 -3.02 8.58 -7.80
CA VAL A 32 -4.27 7.85 -8.08
C VAL A 32 -4.05 6.82 -9.20
N ASN A 33 -3.32 7.18 -10.27
CA ASN A 33 -3.04 6.26 -11.37
C ASN A 33 -2.16 5.08 -10.96
N TRP A 34 -1.30 5.25 -9.97
CA TRP A 34 -0.41 4.17 -9.50
C TRP A 34 -1.00 3.37 -8.34
N ALA A 35 -1.80 4.03 -7.48
CA ALA A 35 -2.39 3.41 -6.32
C ALA A 35 -3.53 2.45 -6.64
N PHE A 36 -4.31 2.72 -7.71
CA PHE A 36 -5.43 1.88 -8.07
C PHE A 36 -5.06 0.89 -9.17
N GLY A 37 -5.41 -0.38 -8.98
CA GLY A 37 -5.23 -1.45 -9.96
C GLY A 37 -6.08 -1.26 -11.22
N ARG A 38 -5.78 -2.07 -12.24
CA ARG A 38 -6.42 -1.99 -13.55
C ARG A 38 -7.95 -2.10 -13.49
N ARG A 39 -8.46 -2.99 -12.64
CA ARG A 39 -9.89 -3.20 -12.47
C ARG A 39 -10.62 -1.95 -11.97
N ALA A 40 -10.05 -1.25 -11.00
CA ALA A 40 -10.61 -0.01 -10.47
C ALA A 40 -10.64 1.11 -11.52
N GLN A 41 -9.64 1.17 -12.38
CA GLN A 41 -9.53 2.18 -13.44
C GLN A 41 -10.61 2.05 -14.51
N ILE A 42 -11.12 0.85 -14.76
CA ILE A 42 -12.19 0.59 -15.74
C ILE A 42 -13.59 0.47 -15.11
N GLY A 43 -13.75 0.91 -13.86
CA GLY A 43 -15.05 0.88 -13.17
C GLY A 43 -15.44 -0.47 -12.59
N GLY A 44 -14.48 -1.37 -12.33
CA GLY A 44 -14.71 -2.72 -11.81
C GLY A 44 -15.02 -2.79 -10.30
N THR A 45 -15.75 -1.83 -9.76
CA THR A 45 -16.23 -1.86 -8.37
C THR A 45 -17.42 -2.82 -8.20
N LYS A 46 -17.49 -3.46 -7.04
CA LYS A 46 -18.68 -4.25 -6.64
C LYS A 46 -19.86 -3.36 -6.23
N THR A 47 -19.63 -2.08 -5.94
CA THR A 47 -20.65 -1.13 -5.49
C THR A 47 -21.07 -0.24 -6.64
N PRO A 48 -22.32 -0.35 -7.15
CA PRO A 48 -22.83 0.48 -8.24
C PRO A 48 -22.72 1.99 -7.91
N GLY A 49 -22.30 2.78 -8.89
CA GLY A 49 -22.17 4.24 -8.74
C GLY A 49 -20.96 4.71 -7.92
N PHE A 50 -20.18 3.82 -7.38
CA PHE A 50 -18.97 4.19 -6.64
C PHE A 50 -17.76 4.33 -7.58
N TRP A 51 -17.20 5.53 -7.67
CA TRP A 51 -15.99 5.81 -8.45
C TRP A 51 -14.77 5.92 -7.52
N MET A 52 -14.03 4.82 -7.39
CA MET A 52 -12.88 4.70 -6.47
C MET A 52 -11.82 5.75 -6.72
N LEU A 53 -11.42 5.97 -7.98
CA LEU A 53 -10.38 6.95 -8.34
C LEU A 53 -10.80 8.37 -7.97
N GLY A 54 -12.06 8.73 -8.23
CA GLY A 54 -12.61 10.04 -7.87
C GLY A 54 -12.60 10.26 -6.36
N GLY A 55 -12.96 9.25 -5.59
CA GLY A 55 -12.88 9.27 -4.12
C GLY A 55 -11.46 9.47 -3.62
N GLY A 56 -10.50 8.70 -4.13
CA GLY A 56 -9.09 8.83 -3.82
C GLY A 56 -8.53 10.22 -4.16
N ARG A 57 -8.86 10.72 -5.37
CA ARG A 57 -8.49 12.09 -5.79
C ARG A 57 -9.01 13.14 -4.81
N GLN A 58 -10.29 13.10 -4.47
CA GLN A 58 -10.90 14.07 -3.55
C GLN A 58 -10.29 14.01 -2.15
N LEU A 59 -9.95 12.81 -1.66
CA LEU A 59 -9.29 12.65 -0.37
C LEU A 59 -7.91 13.30 -0.37
N LEU A 60 -7.08 13.00 -1.37
CA LEU A 60 -5.72 13.55 -1.49
C LEU A 60 -5.73 15.07 -1.67
N MET A 61 -6.67 15.62 -2.45
CA MET A 61 -6.81 17.08 -2.64
C MET A 61 -7.21 17.83 -1.36
N LYS A 62 -7.71 17.14 -0.33
CA LYS A 62 -7.99 17.73 1.00
C LYS A 62 -6.76 17.78 1.90
N SER A 63 -5.63 17.24 1.48
CA SER A 63 -4.39 17.30 2.26
C SER A 63 -3.98 18.75 2.51
N LYS A 64 -3.46 19.02 3.69
CA LYS A 64 -2.93 20.35 4.03
C LYS A 64 -1.75 20.69 3.12
N ASN A 65 -1.53 22.00 2.92
CA ASN A 65 -0.41 22.45 2.12
C ASN A 65 0.92 21.90 2.64
N GLY A 66 1.72 21.32 1.74
CA GLY A 66 3.00 20.68 2.05
C GLY A 66 2.93 19.27 2.66
N GLN A 67 1.75 18.79 3.08
CA GLN A 67 1.61 17.48 3.72
C GLN A 67 2.04 16.34 2.80
N LEU A 68 1.52 16.27 1.58
CA LEU A 68 1.90 15.22 0.62
C LEU A 68 3.42 15.19 0.38
N HIS A 69 4.04 16.38 0.27
CA HIS A 69 5.49 16.44 0.08
C HIS A 69 6.23 15.92 1.30
N ALA A 70 5.83 16.29 2.52
CA ALA A 70 6.46 15.84 3.74
C ALA A 70 6.35 14.32 3.90
N ASP A 71 5.17 13.74 3.62
CA ASP A 71 4.92 12.31 3.74
C ASP A 71 5.72 11.50 2.71
N PHE A 72 5.70 11.87 1.43
CA PHE A 72 6.49 11.19 0.40
C PHE A 72 8.00 11.36 0.59
N LYS A 73 8.44 12.52 1.09
CA LYS A 73 9.84 12.72 1.46
C LYS A 73 10.25 11.79 2.59
N ALA A 74 9.43 11.66 3.64
CA ALA A 74 9.70 10.75 4.74
C ALA A 74 9.81 9.29 4.27
N CYS A 75 8.93 8.84 3.37
CA CYS A 75 9.03 7.53 2.73
C CYS A 75 10.36 7.36 1.99
N ASN A 76 10.72 8.34 1.15
CA ASN A 76 11.94 8.29 0.34
C ASN A 76 13.23 8.27 1.19
N GLU A 77 13.21 8.90 2.35
CA GLU A 77 14.33 8.98 3.29
C GLU A 77 14.35 7.83 4.32
N TYR A 78 13.35 6.92 4.31
CA TYR A 78 13.29 5.80 5.24
C TYR A 78 14.20 4.66 4.80
N LEU A 79 15.43 4.65 5.31
CA LEU A 79 16.49 3.70 4.91
C LEU A 79 16.66 2.51 5.89
N ASN A 80 16.08 2.59 7.09
CA ASN A 80 16.33 1.62 8.16
C ASN A 80 15.33 0.46 8.24
N GLY A 81 14.41 0.35 7.29
CA GLY A 81 13.28 -0.58 7.39
C GLY A 81 13.66 -2.05 7.43
N LEU A 82 14.67 -2.51 6.70
CA LEU A 82 15.15 -3.91 6.77
C LEU A 82 15.76 -4.24 8.13
N ASN A 83 16.49 -3.30 8.75
CA ASN A 83 17.00 -3.51 10.09
C ASN A 83 15.87 -3.54 11.14
N ALA A 84 14.84 -2.71 10.96
CA ALA A 84 13.65 -2.75 11.79
C ALA A 84 12.91 -4.08 11.65
N ALA A 85 12.78 -4.61 10.43
CA ALA A 85 12.15 -5.89 10.13
C ALA A 85 12.80 -7.06 10.91
N LYS A 86 14.13 -7.11 11.01
CA LYS A 86 14.86 -8.14 11.78
C LYS A 86 14.51 -8.19 13.27
N ASN A 87 14.00 -7.09 13.81
CA ASN A 87 13.62 -6.99 15.22
C ASN A 87 12.18 -7.41 15.48
N ILE A 88 11.38 -7.69 14.45
CA ILE A 88 10.01 -8.19 14.59
C ILE A 88 10.06 -9.65 15.06
N LYS A 89 9.38 -9.93 16.18
CA LYS A 89 9.38 -11.26 16.82
C LYS A 89 7.98 -11.88 16.94
N CYS A 90 6.94 -11.12 16.60
CA CYS A 90 5.57 -11.62 16.59
C CYS A 90 5.23 -12.27 15.24
N PRO A 91 4.23 -13.16 15.19
CA PRO A 91 3.68 -13.66 13.93
C PRO A 91 3.37 -12.48 13.00
N THR A 92 3.80 -12.57 11.75
CA THR A 92 3.71 -11.45 10.81
C THR A 92 3.16 -11.93 9.47
N LEU A 93 2.17 -11.21 8.95
CA LEU A 93 1.64 -11.35 7.59
C LEU A 93 2.02 -10.12 6.77
N ILE A 94 2.51 -10.34 5.54
CA ILE A 94 2.80 -9.28 4.59
C ILE A 94 1.86 -9.44 3.39
N VAL A 95 1.06 -8.41 3.11
CA VAL A 95 0.04 -8.44 2.05
C VAL A 95 0.37 -7.42 0.97
N ALA A 96 0.33 -7.85 -0.29
CA ALA A 96 0.49 -6.98 -1.46
C ALA A 96 -0.69 -7.13 -2.43
N GLY A 97 -1.01 -6.07 -3.17
CA GLY A 97 -1.92 -6.13 -4.30
C GLY A 97 -1.18 -6.56 -5.57
N ALA A 98 -1.77 -7.46 -6.37
CA ALA A 98 -1.14 -7.97 -7.59
C ALA A 98 -0.86 -6.88 -8.63
N ASP A 99 -1.69 -5.83 -8.68
CA ASP A 99 -1.60 -4.70 -9.60
C ASP A 99 -1.00 -3.44 -8.94
N ASP A 100 -0.43 -3.56 -7.72
CA ASP A 100 0.14 -2.43 -6.99
C ASP A 100 1.40 -1.92 -7.68
N LYS A 101 1.36 -0.66 -8.12
CA LYS A 101 2.49 0.03 -8.74
C LYS A 101 3.25 0.94 -7.77
N MET A 102 2.67 1.21 -6.59
CA MET A 102 3.31 1.98 -5.53
C MET A 102 4.31 1.11 -4.77
N THR A 103 3.85 -0.07 -4.33
CA THR A 103 4.62 -1.09 -3.63
C THR A 103 4.38 -2.45 -4.28
N PRO A 104 5.05 -2.74 -5.40
CA PRO A 104 4.77 -3.93 -6.19
C PRO A 104 5.01 -5.22 -5.40
N PRO A 105 4.31 -6.34 -5.74
CA PRO A 105 4.45 -7.62 -5.03
C PRO A 105 5.88 -8.12 -4.89
N SER A 106 6.75 -7.77 -5.83
CA SER A 106 8.18 -8.13 -5.75
C SER A 106 8.90 -7.50 -4.55
N SER A 107 8.39 -6.39 -4.01
CA SER A 107 9.00 -5.68 -2.89
C SER A 107 8.81 -6.38 -1.54
N ILE A 108 7.79 -7.23 -1.38
CA ILE A 108 7.55 -7.91 -0.10
C ILE A 108 8.58 -8.99 0.20
N LYS A 109 9.24 -9.53 -0.82
CA LYS A 109 10.25 -10.59 -0.66
C LYS A 109 11.38 -10.17 0.29
N ALA A 110 11.95 -8.99 0.07
CA ALA A 110 13.04 -8.49 0.89
C ALA A 110 12.64 -8.29 2.36
N ILE A 111 11.38 -7.92 2.61
CA ILE A 111 10.86 -7.78 3.98
C ILE A 111 10.66 -9.16 4.60
N ALA A 112 10.01 -10.08 3.89
CA ALA A 112 9.73 -11.43 4.36
C ALA A 112 11.00 -12.20 4.73
N GLU A 113 12.04 -12.09 3.94
CA GLU A 113 13.36 -12.71 4.21
C GLU A 113 14.02 -12.17 5.49
N ASN A 114 13.62 -11.01 5.99
CA ASN A 114 14.17 -10.39 7.20
C ASN A 114 13.29 -10.54 8.45
N ILE A 115 12.10 -11.15 8.32
CA ILE A 115 11.20 -11.42 9.45
C ILE A 115 11.06 -12.94 9.61
N THR A 116 11.53 -13.49 10.70
CA THR A 116 11.48 -14.94 10.93
C THR A 116 10.04 -15.45 11.00
N GLY A 117 9.69 -16.37 10.10
CA GLY A 117 8.36 -17.00 10.06
C GLY A 117 7.26 -16.05 9.53
N ALA A 118 7.62 -15.04 8.71
CA ALA A 118 6.62 -14.20 8.07
C ALA A 118 5.85 -14.97 6.99
N ASP A 119 4.52 -14.85 7.03
CA ASP A 119 3.63 -15.26 5.95
C ASP A 119 3.48 -14.15 4.92
N THR A 120 3.22 -14.54 3.67
CA THR A 120 2.99 -13.58 2.58
C THR A 120 1.70 -13.91 1.83
N ALA A 121 0.96 -12.88 1.42
CA ALA A 121 -0.21 -13.02 0.58
C ALA A 121 -0.22 -11.96 -0.53
N VAL A 122 -0.66 -12.37 -1.73
CA VAL A 122 -0.86 -11.45 -2.86
C VAL A 122 -2.33 -11.50 -3.26
N ILE A 123 -3.01 -10.35 -3.17
CA ILE A 123 -4.44 -10.25 -3.49
C ILE A 123 -4.60 -9.96 -4.99
N PRO A 124 -5.28 -10.83 -5.75
CA PRO A 124 -5.48 -10.64 -7.18
C PRO A 124 -6.40 -9.44 -7.46
N ASN A 125 -6.20 -8.79 -8.62
CA ASN A 125 -7.00 -7.65 -9.08
C ASN A 125 -7.04 -6.44 -8.12
N ALA A 126 -6.08 -6.30 -7.25
CA ALA A 126 -5.94 -5.20 -6.31
C ALA A 126 -4.67 -4.40 -6.59
N GLY A 127 -4.77 -3.09 -6.57
CA GLY A 127 -3.65 -2.16 -6.51
C GLY A 127 -3.23 -1.91 -5.06
N HIS A 128 -2.73 -0.72 -4.80
CA HIS A 128 -2.29 -0.29 -3.46
C HIS A 128 -3.45 -0.10 -2.48
N MET A 129 -4.63 0.27 -3.01
CA MET A 129 -5.82 0.56 -2.21
C MET A 129 -6.69 -0.69 -2.01
N MET A 130 -6.07 -1.81 -1.63
CA MET A 130 -6.71 -3.12 -1.44
C MET A 130 -7.96 -3.06 -0.58
N MET A 131 -7.95 -2.23 0.47
CA MET A 131 -9.08 -2.03 1.38
C MET A 131 -10.33 -1.46 0.70
N ILE A 132 -10.18 -0.83 -0.46
CA ILE A 132 -11.28 -0.27 -1.25
C ILE A 132 -11.56 -1.12 -2.48
N GLU A 133 -10.52 -1.64 -3.12
CA GLU A 133 -10.62 -2.38 -4.38
C GLU A 133 -11.12 -3.81 -4.18
N THR A 134 -10.66 -4.47 -3.12
CA THR A 134 -10.94 -5.88 -2.81
C THR A 134 -11.14 -6.06 -1.31
N PRO A 135 -12.13 -5.37 -0.69
CA PRO A 135 -12.30 -5.36 0.77
C PRO A 135 -12.56 -6.75 1.36
N ASP A 136 -13.35 -7.58 0.68
CA ASP A 136 -13.71 -8.92 1.18
C ASP A 136 -12.49 -9.84 1.19
N GLU A 137 -11.71 -9.82 0.11
CA GLU A 137 -10.49 -10.63 -0.04
C GLU A 137 -9.43 -10.20 0.97
N LEU A 138 -9.26 -8.91 1.20
CA LEU A 138 -8.34 -8.40 2.23
C LEU A 138 -8.82 -8.78 3.63
N LEU A 139 -10.11 -8.59 3.93
CA LEU A 139 -10.70 -8.96 5.21
C LEU A 139 -10.50 -10.45 5.51
N GLN A 140 -10.80 -11.32 4.54
CA GLN A 140 -10.63 -12.77 4.71
C GLN A 140 -9.17 -13.13 5.00
N THR A 141 -8.24 -12.55 4.24
CA THR A 141 -6.79 -12.78 4.42
C THR A 141 -6.33 -12.39 5.83
N LEU A 142 -6.75 -11.22 6.30
CA LEU A 142 -6.41 -10.72 7.64
C LEU A 142 -7.08 -11.56 8.74
N TRP A 143 -8.32 -11.97 8.53
CA TRP A 143 -9.07 -12.80 9.48
C TRP A 143 -8.46 -14.19 9.64
N ASP A 144 -8.12 -14.85 8.55
CA ASP A 144 -7.50 -16.19 8.57
C ASP A 144 -6.17 -16.15 9.31
N PHE A 145 -5.34 -15.14 9.02
CA PHE A 145 -4.08 -14.94 9.74
C PHE A 145 -4.29 -14.67 11.24
N ALA A 146 -5.22 -13.77 11.59
CA ALA A 146 -5.51 -13.46 12.99
C ALA A 146 -6.03 -14.68 13.75
N SER A 147 -6.95 -15.45 13.14
CA SER A 147 -7.55 -16.63 13.72
C SER A 147 -6.52 -17.74 13.95
N SER A 148 -5.62 -17.97 13.00
CA SER A 148 -4.55 -18.97 13.12
C SER A 148 -3.51 -18.64 14.20
N ASN A 149 -3.39 -17.36 14.57
CA ASN A 149 -2.41 -16.89 15.53
C ASN A 149 -3.03 -16.44 16.88
N SER A 150 -4.34 -16.62 17.08
CA SER A 150 -5.05 -16.18 18.29
C SER A 150 -4.65 -16.97 19.55
N THR A 151 -3.97 -18.11 19.41
CA THR A 151 -3.53 -18.97 20.53
C THR A 151 -2.14 -18.58 21.07
N VAL A 152 -1.51 -17.54 20.56
CA VAL A 152 -0.13 -17.12 20.88
C VAL A 152 -0.10 -15.89 21.80
N CYS A 153 -1.24 -15.48 22.33
CA CYS A 153 -1.32 -14.41 23.35
C CYS A 153 -1.69 -14.92 24.72
#